data_46ad92e369c938b3f7be86ebe5c4c47e
#
_entry.id   46ad92e369c938b3f7be86ebe5c4c47e
#
_cell.length_a   1.000
_cell.length_b   1.000
_cell.length_c   1.000
_cell.angle_alpha   90.00
_cell.angle_beta   90.00
_cell.angle_gamma   90.00
#
_symmetry.space_group_name_H-M   'P 1'
#
loop_
_entity.id
_entity.type
_entity.pdbx_description
1 polymer ?
#
loop_
_entity_poly.entity_id
_entity_poly.type
_entity_poly.pdbx_seq_one_letter_code
_entity_poly.pdbx_strand_id
1 'polypeptide(L)'
;LDDVVEIIRGPKGSEVRLDVIPADKGLDAAHETIRIVRNEVKLEEQAARSEIIEETDDNGDVRKVGVIRIPAFYLDFAAKARQDPNYRSTTRDVRKILDELTAENVDGVVIDLRDNGGGSLEESTQLTGLFIESGPVVQVRDARGTVQIERDPDPQIAYDGPLAVLVNRN
;
A
#
# COMPACT_ATOMS: atom_id res chain seq x y z
N LEU A 1 3.41 15.04 11.80
CA LEU A 1 3.01 14.67 10.42
C LEU A 1 1.52 14.90 10.23
N ASP A 2 0.69 14.52 11.19
CA ASP A 2 -0.77 14.63 11.12
C ASP A 2 -1.25 16.08 10.98
N ASP A 3 -0.64 17.02 11.69
CA ASP A 3 -0.94 18.47 11.59
C ASP A 3 -0.71 19.00 10.17
N VAL A 4 0.33 18.51 9.47
CA VAL A 4 0.63 18.91 8.10
C VAL A 4 -0.42 18.35 7.13
N VAL A 5 -0.85 17.12 7.35
CA VAL A 5 -1.90 16.47 6.56
C VAL A 5 -3.23 17.21 6.71
N GLU A 6 -3.58 17.65 7.92
CA GLU A 6 -4.81 18.42 8.17
C GLU A 6 -4.82 19.76 7.43
N ILE A 7 -3.67 20.44 7.35
CA ILE A 7 -3.54 21.71 6.61
C ILE A 7 -3.65 21.49 5.09
N ILE A 8 -3.11 20.39 4.58
CA ILE A 8 -3.16 20.05 3.16
C ILE A 8 -4.58 19.62 2.75
N ARG A 9 -5.31 18.92 3.60
CA ARG A 9 -6.69 18.51 3.34
C ARG A 9 -7.64 19.71 3.29
N GLY A 10 -8.77 19.54 2.62
CA GLY A 10 -9.80 20.55 2.55
C GLY A 10 -10.91 20.17 1.57
N PRO A 11 -11.94 21.04 1.41
CA PRO A 11 -13.08 20.76 0.54
C PRO A 11 -12.65 20.55 -0.91
N LYS A 12 -13.34 19.64 -1.61
CA LYS A 12 -13.18 19.42 -3.04
C LYS A 12 -13.33 20.73 -3.81
N GLY A 13 -12.44 20.99 -4.76
CA GLY A 13 -12.43 22.20 -5.58
C GLY A 13 -11.71 23.41 -4.93
N SER A 14 -11.34 23.35 -3.64
CA SER A 14 -10.54 24.39 -3.02
C SER A 14 -9.06 24.28 -3.44
N GLU A 15 -8.35 25.40 -3.50
CA GLU A 15 -6.91 25.46 -3.80
C GLU A 15 -6.09 25.36 -2.52
N VAL A 16 -5.01 24.58 -2.53
CA VAL A 16 -3.91 24.65 -1.59
C VAL A 16 -2.65 25.10 -2.29
N ARG A 17 -1.86 25.94 -1.63
CA ARG A 17 -0.56 26.40 -2.11
C ARG A 17 0.51 25.84 -1.18
N LEU A 18 1.47 25.16 -1.76
CA LEU A 18 2.60 24.60 -1.04
C LEU A 18 3.87 25.28 -1.52
N ASP A 19 4.60 25.89 -0.61
CA ASP A 19 5.96 26.35 -0.88
C ASP A 19 6.92 25.22 -0.53
N VAL A 20 7.55 24.65 -1.56
CA VAL A 20 8.42 23.48 -1.44
C VAL A 20 9.84 23.84 -1.82
N ILE A 21 10.80 23.18 -1.20
CA ILE A 21 12.21 23.21 -1.60
C ILE A 21 12.47 21.88 -2.32
N PRO A 22 12.83 21.90 -3.61
CA PRO A 22 13.18 20.67 -4.32
C PRO A 22 14.35 19.94 -3.64
N ALA A 23 14.23 18.64 -3.45
CA ALA A 23 15.21 17.85 -2.69
C ALA A 23 16.62 17.85 -3.29
N ASP A 24 16.74 18.08 -4.60
CA ASP A 24 17.99 18.16 -5.36
C ASP A 24 18.71 19.51 -5.20
N LYS A 25 18.02 20.54 -4.70
CA LYS A 25 18.56 21.92 -4.63
C LYS A 25 19.11 22.33 -3.27
N GLY A 26 18.96 21.49 -2.22
CA GLY A 26 19.40 21.79 -0.86
C GLY A 26 18.48 22.80 -0.12
N LEU A 27 18.64 22.89 1.21
CA LEU A 27 17.73 23.63 2.10
C LEU A 27 17.74 25.14 1.93
N ASP A 28 18.81 25.70 1.35
CA ASP A 28 18.96 27.16 1.12
C ASP A 28 18.45 27.61 -0.26
N ALA A 29 17.86 26.70 -1.03
CA ALA A 29 17.35 27.02 -2.36
C ALA A 29 16.06 27.84 -2.29
N ALA A 30 15.78 28.56 -3.37
CA ALA A 30 14.52 29.28 -3.53
C ALA A 30 13.34 28.32 -3.49
N HIS A 31 12.30 28.71 -2.77
CA HIS A 31 11.06 27.93 -2.69
C HIS A 31 10.32 27.98 -4.04
N GLU A 32 9.73 26.88 -4.41
CA GLU A 32 8.81 26.79 -5.54
C GLU A 32 7.38 26.65 -5.03
N THR A 33 6.49 27.54 -5.48
CA THR A 33 5.08 27.47 -5.09
C THR A 33 4.33 26.51 -6.01
N ILE A 34 3.84 25.41 -5.45
CA ILE A 34 2.97 24.45 -6.12
C ILE A 34 1.52 24.76 -5.75
N ARG A 35 0.66 24.89 -6.76
CA ARG A 35 -0.79 25.07 -6.58
C ARG A 35 -1.49 23.76 -6.91
N ILE A 36 -2.29 23.27 -5.97
CA ILE A 36 -3.05 22.04 -6.12
C ILE A 36 -4.53 22.36 -5.88
N VAL A 37 -5.37 22.04 -6.85
CA VAL A 37 -6.82 22.06 -6.64
C VAL A 37 -7.24 20.74 -6.04
N ARG A 38 -7.77 20.78 -4.82
CA ARG A 38 -8.19 19.59 -4.10
C ARG A 38 -9.30 18.86 -4.87
N ASN A 39 -9.16 17.58 -5.00
CA ASN A 39 -10.17 16.72 -5.58
C ASN A 39 -10.39 15.50 -4.67
N GLU A 40 -11.49 14.81 -4.90
CA GLU A 40 -11.73 13.52 -4.26
C GLU A 40 -10.80 12.49 -4.90
N VAL A 41 -9.96 11.86 -4.08
CA VAL A 41 -9.14 10.74 -4.54
C VAL A 41 -10.06 9.52 -4.63
N LYS A 42 -10.30 9.05 -5.85
CA LYS A 42 -11.07 7.82 -6.05
C LYS A 42 -10.21 6.64 -5.62
N LEU A 43 -10.54 6.04 -4.49
CA LEU A 43 -9.87 4.83 -4.00
C LEU A 43 -9.87 3.69 -5.03
N GLU A 44 -10.86 3.68 -5.92
CA GLU A 44 -10.96 2.68 -6.99
C GLU A 44 -9.79 2.73 -7.99
N GLU A 45 -9.23 3.92 -8.27
CA GLU A 45 -8.07 4.07 -9.17
C GLU A 45 -6.77 3.60 -8.52
N GLN A 46 -6.73 3.62 -7.19
CA GLN A 46 -5.58 3.18 -6.37
C GLN A 46 -5.79 1.79 -5.76
N ALA A 47 -6.93 1.16 -6.02
CA ALA A 47 -7.25 -0.14 -5.49
C ALA A 47 -6.28 -1.22 -5.97
N ALA A 48 -6.01 -2.19 -5.10
CA ALA A 48 -5.31 -3.40 -5.48
C ALA A 48 -6.09 -4.13 -6.59
N ARG A 49 -5.36 -4.68 -7.56
CA ARG A 49 -5.91 -5.43 -8.69
C ARG A 49 -5.10 -6.70 -8.88
N SER A 50 -5.75 -7.73 -9.39
CA SER A 50 -5.07 -8.97 -9.70
C SER A 50 -5.28 -9.39 -11.15
N GLU A 51 -4.33 -10.18 -11.63
CA GLU A 51 -4.41 -10.93 -12.87
C GLU A 51 -3.77 -12.30 -12.66
N ILE A 52 -4.19 -13.30 -13.42
CA ILE A 52 -3.55 -14.62 -13.44
C ILE A 52 -2.76 -14.71 -14.76
N ILE A 53 -1.49 -15.00 -14.64
CA ILE A 53 -0.60 -15.28 -15.77
C ILE A 53 -0.41 -16.79 -15.86
N GLU A 54 -0.70 -17.35 -17.02
CA GLU A 54 -0.42 -18.76 -17.31
C GLU A 54 0.83 -18.86 -18.19
N GLU A 55 1.80 -19.63 -17.74
CA GLU A 55 3.02 -19.90 -18.49
C GLU A 55 3.26 -21.41 -18.56
N THR A 56 3.76 -21.86 -19.70
CA THR A 56 4.14 -23.26 -19.88
C THR A 56 5.64 -23.39 -19.60
N ASP A 57 6.00 -24.24 -18.65
CA ASP A 57 7.40 -24.50 -18.33
C ASP A 57 8.10 -25.37 -19.40
N ASP A 58 9.42 -25.56 -19.25
CA ASP A 58 10.23 -26.33 -20.20
C ASP A 58 9.80 -27.82 -20.33
N ASN A 59 9.03 -28.33 -19.37
CA ASN A 59 8.50 -29.70 -19.36
C ASN A 59 7.12 -29.81 -20.02
N GLY A 60 6.51 -28.67 -20.37
CA GLY A 60 5.17 -28.59 -20.94
C GLY A 60 4.05 -28.47 -19.91
N ASP A 61 4.39 -28.29 -18.62
CA ASP A 61 3.41 -28.08 -17.56
C ASP A 61 2.97 -26.62 -17.53
N VAL A 62 1.66 -26.38 -17.43
CA VAL A 62 1.11 -25.03 -17.28
C VAL A 62 1.21 -24.61 -15.83
N ARG A 63 1.85 -23.47 -15.59
CA ARG A 63 1.96 -22.80 -14.29
C ARG A 63 1.07 -21.58 -14.25
N LYS A 64 0.31 -21.44 -13.18
CA LYS A 64 -0.56 -20.29 -12.92
C LYS A 64 0.06 -19.39 -11.84
N VAL A 65 0.32 -18.15 -12.16
CA VAL A 65 0.86 -17.17 -11.21
C VAL A 65 -0.15 -16.05 -11.03
N GLY A 66 -0.60 -15.85 -9.78
CA GLY A 66 -1.43 -14.72 -9.42
C GLY A 66 -0.58 -13.47 -9.21
N VAL A 67 -0.79 -12.42 -9.97
CA VAL A 67 -0.09 -11.13 -9.79
C VAL A 67 -1.03 -10.14 -9.15
N ILE A 68 -0.64 -9.59 -7.99
CA ILE A 68 -1.42 -8.58 -7.26
C ILE A 68 -0.67 -7.24 -7.34
N ARG A 69 -1.19 -6.29 -8.08
CA ARG A 69 -0.62 -4.94 -8.19
C ARG A 69 -1.21 -4.03 -7.13
N ILE A 70 -0.36 -3.38 -6.35
CA ILE A 70 -0.72 -2.50 -5.23
C ILE A 70 -0.09 -1.12 -5.45
N PRO A 71 -0.81 -0.16 -6.06
CA PRO A 71 -0.28 1.17 -6.36
C PRO A 71 -0.06 2.05 -5.13
N ALA A 72 -0.79 1.79 -4.03
CA ALA A 72 -0.67 2.53 -2.78
C ALA A 72 -1.19 1.70 -1.60
N PHE A 73 -0.78 2.06 -0.38
CA PHE A 73 -1.35 1.51 0.85
C PHE A 73 -2.51 2.39 1.32
N TYR A 74 -3.68 2.21 0.70
CA TYR A 74 -4.88 3.01 0.95
C TYR A 74 -5.71 2.52 2.11
N LEU A 75 -6.39 3.48 2.77
CA LEU A 75 -7.36 3.23 3.84
C LEU A 75 -8.45 4.30 3.78
N ASP A 76 -9.72 3.88 3.75
CA ASP A 76 -10.85 4.79 3.94
C ASP A 76 -11.01 5.10 5.44
N PHE A 77 -10.23 6.08 5.90
CA PHE A 77 -10.25 6.51 7.30
C PHE A 77 -11.63 6.96 7.76
N ALA A 78 -12.40 7.61 6.87
CA ALA A 78 -13.71 8.12 7.22
C ALA A 78 -14.73 6.99 7.40
N ALA A 79 -14.74 6.00 6.52
CA ALA A 79 -15.59 4.83 6.66
C ALA A 79 -15.16 3.98 7.87
N LYS A 80 -13.84 3.77 8.07
CA LYS A 80 -13.31 3.05 9.24
C LYS A 80 -13.71 3.73 10.56
N ALA A 81 -13.60 5.06 10.65
CA ALA A 81 -14.00 5.82 11.84
C ALA A 81 -15.51 5.73 12.13
N ARG A 82 -16.34 5.61 11.10
CA ARG A 82 -17.78 5.37 11.23
C ARG A 82 -18.13 3.90 11.49
N GLN A 83 -17.14 3.04 11.63
CA GLN A 83 -17.31 1.58 11.78
C GLN A 83 -18.11 0.94 10.64
N ASP A 84 -17.97 1.47 9.42
CA ASP A 84 -18.60 0.87 8.24
C ASP A 84 -18.00 -0.54 8.02
N PRO A 85 -18.79 -1.60 8.04
CA PRO A 85 -18.28 -2.96 7.86
C PRO A 85 -17.66 -3.18 6.48
N ASN A 86 -17.94 -2.30 5.52
CA ASN A 86 -17.47 -2.38 4.14
C ASN A 86 -16.41 -1.32 3.81
N TYR A 87 -15.75 -0.73 4.83
CA TYR A 87 -14.67 0.22 4.53
C TYR A 87 -13.60 -0.43 3.68
N ARG A 88 -13.06 0.34 2.73
CA ARG A 88 -12.02 -0.13 1.81
C ARG A 88 -10.64 0.08 2.40
N SER A 89 -9.80 -0.92 2.28
CA SER A 89 -8.39 -0.84 2.62
C SER A 89 -7.57 -1.82 1.78
N THR A 90 -6.29 -1.54 1.66
CA THR A 90 -5.35 -2.40 0.92
C THR A 90 -5.37 -3.82 1.46
N THR A 91 -5.26 -3.99 2.77
CA THR A 91 -5.20 -5.31 3.42
C THR A 91 -6.47 -6.13 3.17
N ARG A 92 -7.64 -5.49 3.28
CA ARG A 92 -8.92 -6.19 3.05
C ARG A 92 -9.11 -6.59 1.59
N ASP A 93 -8.78 -5.68 0.68
CA ASP A 93 -8.90 -5.94 -0.75
C ASP A 93 -7.92 -7.03 -1.18
N VAL A 94 -6.68 -7.02 -0.69
CA VAL A 94 -5.68 -8.06 -0.99
C VAL A 94 -6.07 -9.41 -0.36
N ARG A 95 -6.58 -9.45 0.87
CA ARG A 95 -7.10 -10.70 1.47
C ARG A 95 -8.16 -11.33 0.58
N LYS A 96 -9.13 -10.55 0.11
CA LYS A 96 -10.16 -11.03 -0.81
C LYS A 96 -9.58 -11.55 -2.12
N ILE A 97 -8.61 -10.83 -2.70
CA ILE A 97 -7.91 -11.27 -3.92
C ILE A 97 -7.17 -12.59 -3.67
N LEU A 98 -6.51 -12.75 -2.52
CA LEU A 98 -5.83 -14.00 -2.17
C LEU A 98 -6.80 -15.18 -2.05
N ASP A 99 -7.99 -14.96 -1.48
CA ASP A 99 -9.04 -15.97 -1.43
C ASP A 99 -9.49 -16.38 -2.85
N GLU A 100 -9.66 -15.41 -3.75
CA GLU A 100 -10.01 -15.63 -5.15
C GLU A 100 -8.91 -16.41 -5.90
N LEU A 101 -7.64 -16.00 -5.76
CA LEU A 101 -6.50 -16.68 -6.39
C LEU A 101 -6.30 -18.10 -5.86
N THR A 102 -6.52 -18.31 -4.57
CA THR A 102 -6.46 -19.66 -3.96
C THR A 102 -7.55 -20.56 -4.53
N ALA A 103 -8.76 -20.04 -4.74
CA ALA A 103 -9.85 -20.78 -5.37
C ALA A 103 -9.55 -21.15 -6.84
N GLU A 104 -8.75 -20.33 -7.55
CA GLU A 104 -8.28 -20.60 -8.92
C GLU A 104 -7.06 -21.56 -8.96
N ASN A 105 -6.58 -22.02 -7.81
CA ASN A 105 -5.45 -22.94 -7.65
C ASN A 105 -4.16 -22.41 -8.31
N VAL A 106 -3.78 -21.16 -8.03
CA VAL A 106 -2.51 -20.63 -8.50
C VAL A 106 -1.32 -21.32 -7.85
N ASP A 107 -0.24 -21.54 -8.60
CA ASP A 107 1.00 -22.18 -8.13
C ASP A 107 1.86 -21.22 -7.28
N GLY A 108 1.63 -19.90 -7.39
CA GLY A 108 2.35 -18.88 -6.64
C GLY A 108 1.71 -17.51 -6.78
N VAL A 109 2.10 -16.61 -5.90
CA VAL A 109 1.64 -15.20 -5.89
C VAL A 109 2.81 -14.25 -6.03
N VAL A 110 2.62 -13.20 -6.82
CA VAL A 110 3.53 -12.06 -6.97
C VAL A 110 2.83 -10.81 -6.47
N ILE A 111 3.41 -10.14 -5.49
CA ILE A 111 3.01 -8.80 -5.07
C ILE A 111 3.82 -7.77 -5.87
N ASP A 112 3.15 -7.00 -6.71
CA ASP A 112 3.77 -5.95 -7.50
C ASP A 112 3.61 -4.58 -6.81
N LEU A 113 4.71 -4.14 -6.19
CA LEU A 113 4.85 -2.82 -5.55
C LEU A 113 5.65 -1.84 -6.41
N ARG A 114 5.88 -2.13 -7.68
CA ARG A 114 6.54 -1.18 -8.56
C ARG A 114 5.67 0.07 -8.71
N ASP A 115 6.30 1.23 -8.59
CA ASP A 115 5.64 2.55 -8.59
C ASP A 115 4.63 2.76 -7.45
N ASN A 116 4.73 1.98 -6.36
CA ASN A 116 3.91 2.20 -5.18
C ASN A 116 4.29 3.51 -4.50
N GLY A 117 3.33 4.43 -4.39
CA GLY A 117 3.52 5.76 -3.81
C GLY A 117 3.57 5.80 -2.27
N GLY A 118 3.53 4.64 -1.60
CA GLY A 118 3.42 4.58 -0.13
C GLY A 118 1.96 4.68 0.35
N GLY A 119 1.75 5.20 1.56
CA GLY A 119 0.42 5.37 2.14
C GLY A 119 0.36 5.09 3.64
N SER A 120 -0.64 4.36 4.10
CA SER A 120 -0.83 4.03 5.51
C SER A 120 0.19 3.01 6.00
N LEU A 121 0.96 3.38 7.05
CA LEU A 121 1.88 2.46 7.71
C LEU A 121 1.12 1.28 8.34
N GLU A 122 -0.06 1.52 8.92
CA GLU A 122 -0.93 0.48 9.45
C GLU A 122 -1.28 -0.56 8.38
N GLU A 123 -1.69 -0.09 7.19
CA GLU A 123 -2.03 -0.98 6.08
C GLU A 123 -0.82 -1.77 5.58
N SER A 124 0.36 -1.16 5.48
CA SER A 124 1.57 -1.89 5.07
C SER A 124 1.97 -2.97 6.07
N THR A 125 1.76 -2.71 7.38
CA THR A 125 2.03 -3.68 8.45
C THR A 125 1.04 -4.83 8.41
N GLN A 126 -0.27 -4.54 8.32
CA GLN A 126 -1.33 -5.55 8.27
C GLN A 126 -1.29 -6.36 6.97
N LEU A 127 -0.94 -5.72 5.83
CA LEU A 127 -0.75 -6.42 4.57
C LEU A 127 0.38 -7.46 4.67
N THR A 128 1.50 -7.10 5.31
CA THR A 128 2.60 -8.05 5.55
C THR A 128 2.14 -9.21 6.39
N GLY A 129 1.27 -8.99 7.38
CA GLY A 129 0.66 -10.01 8.23
C GLY A 129 -0.18 -11.04 7.48
N LEU A 130 -0.64 -10.74 6.25
CA LEU A 130 -1.32 -11.75 5.43
C LEU A 130 -0.41 -12.91 5.02
N PHE A 131 0.91 -12.76 5.13
CA PHE A 131 1.93 -13.69 4.66
C PHE A 131 2.86 -14.21 5.77
N ILE A 132 2.78 -13.67 6.97
CA ILE A 132 3.62 -14.07 8.11
C ILE A 132 2.76 -14.31 9.35
N GLU A 133 3.15 -15.29 10.16
CA GLU A 133 2.44 -15.61 11.40
C GLU A 133 2.67 -14.57 12.50
N SER A 134 3.87 -14.04 12.59
CA SER A 134 4.24 -13.01 13.56
C SER A 134 5.60 -12.42 13.25
N GLY A 135 5.92 -11.29 13.88
CA GLY A 135 7.27 -10.72 13.80
C GLY A 135 7.28 -9.19 13.65
N PRO A 136 8.46 -8.57 13.75
CA PRO A 136 8.62 -7.16 13.45
C PRO A 136 8.49 -6.93 11.93
N VAL A 137 7.71 -5.93 11.54
CA VAL A 137 7.51 -5.55 10.13
C VAL A 137 8.29 -4.29 9.82
N VAL A 138 8.14 -3.24 10.64
CA VAL A 138 8.75 -1.93 10.45
C VAL A 138 9.32 -1.41 11.75
N GLN A 139 10.44 -0.70 11.65
CA GLN A 139 11.01 0.08 12.75
C GLN A 139 10.92 1.58 12.42
N VAL A 140 10.31 2.33 13.33
CA VAL A 140 10.24 3.79 13.25
C VAL A 140 11.14 4.39 14.31
N ARG A 141 12.15 5.18 13.90
CA ARG A 141 13.01 5.91 14.83
C ARG A 141 12.60 7.37 14.85
N ASP A 142 12.30 7.88 16.03
CA ASP A 142 11.99 9.30 16.22
C ASP A 142 13.25 10.18 16.26
N ALA A 143 13.08 11.50 16.27
CA ALA A 143 14.18 12.46 16.33
C ALA A 143 14.99 12.38 17.64
N ARG A 144 14.47 11.76 18.69
CA ARG A 144 15.14 11.53 19.98
C ARG A 144 15.89 10.22 20.02
N GLY A 145 15.81 9.44 18.94
CA GLY A 145 16.48 8.15 18.83
C GLY A 145 15.67 6.96 19.39
N THR A 146 14.44 7.18 19.83
CA THR A 146 13.56 6.10 20.30
C THR A 146 13.11 5.26 19.11
N VAL A 147 13.17 3.95 19.23
CA VAL A 147 12.75 3.01 18.20
C VAL A 147 11.43 2.38 18.60
N GLN A 148 10.41 2.55 17.76
CA GLN A 148 9.15 1.81 17.82
C GLN A 148 9.17 0.69 16.80
N ILE A 149 8.69 -0.48 17.19
CA ILE A 149 8.62 -1.66 16.33
C ILE A 149 7.16 -1.96 16.06
N GLU A 150 6.75 -1.74 14.82
CA GLU A 150 5.44 -2.15 14.34
C GLU A 150 5.44 -3.66 14.06
N ARG A 151 4.39 -4.33 14.50
CA ARG A 151 4.21 -5.78 14.36
C ARG A 151 2.82 -6.04 13.82
N ASP A 152 2.67 -7.14 13.11
CA ASP A 152 1.35 -7.62 12.78
C ASP A 152 0.61 -8.07 14.06
N PRO A 153 -0.62 -7.57 14.30
CA PRO A 153 -1.42 -7.95 15.45
C PRO A 153 -2.22 -9.26 15.25
N ASP A 154 -2.38 -9.72 13.99
CA ASP A 154 -3.20 -10.87 13.63
C ASP A 154 -2.30 -12.06 13.23
N PRO A 155 -2.25 -13.16 14.01
CA PRO A 155 -1.41 -14.32 13.68
C PRO A 155 -1.95 -15.18 12.53
N GLN A 156 -3.05 -14.79 11.88
CA GLN A 156 -3.67 -15.55 10.81
C GLN A 156 -3.02 -15.25 9.45
N ILE A 157 -2.31 -16.23 8.91
CA ILE A 157 -1.77 -16.17 7.55
C ILE A 157 -2.92 -16.37 6.55
N ALA A 158 -3.03 -15.49 5.55
CA ALA A 158 -4.00 -15.62 4.47
C ALA A 158 -3.44 -16.44 3.30
N TYR A 159 -2.10 -16.42 3.12
CA TYR A 159 -1.44 -17.16 2.05
C TYR A 159 -0.05 -17.62 2.52
N ASP A 160 0.19 -18.94 2.47
CA ASP A 160 1.42 -19.61 2.87
C ASP A 160 2.18 -20.28 1.71
N GLY A 161 1.69 -20.08 0.47
CA GLY A 161 2.30 -20.62 -0.75
C GLY A 161 3.52 -19.82 -1.22
N PRO A 162 4.09 -20.21 -2.40
CA PRO A 162 5.20 -19.49 -3.00
C PRO A 162 4.87 -18.02 -3.26
N LEU A 163 5.72 -17.11 -2.72
CA LEU A 163 5.52 -15.67 -2.79
C LEU A 163 6.77 -14.96 -3.34
N ALA A 164 6.55 -14.01 -4.24
CA ALA A 164 7.58 -13.07 -4.69
C ALA A 164 7.07 -11.64 -4.57
N VAL A 165 7.98 -10.68 -4.39
CA VAL A 165 7.66 -9.25 -4.32
C VAL A 165 8.49 -8.50 -5.33
N LEU A 166 7.84 -7.73 -6.20
CA LEU A 166 8.48 -6.85 -7.17
C LEU A 166 8.52 -5.43 -6.64
N VAL A 167 9.69 -4.85 -6.64
CA VAL A 167 9.94 -3.45 -6.29
C VAL A 167 10.80 -2.79 -7.35
N ASN A 168 10.70 -1.50 -7.51
CA ASN A 168 11.59 -0.71 -8.34
C ASN A 168 12.21 0.43 -7.55
N ARG A 169 13.17 1.08 -8.17
CA ARG A 169 13.84 2.26 -7.62
C ARG A 169 13.31 3.47 -8.40
N ASN A 170 12.59 4.34 -7.72
CA ASN A 170 12.22 5.67 -8.23
C ASN A 170 12.93 6.74 -7.43
#